data_b544348bfa6bbac30000aa15cbd7d35b
#
_entry.id   b544348bfa6bbac30000aa15cbd7d35b
#
_cell.length_a   1.000
_cell.length_b   1.000
_cell.length_c   1.000
_cell.angle_alpha   90.00
_cell.angle_beta   90.00
_cell.angle_gamma   90.00
#
_symmetry.space_group_name_H-M   'P 1'
#
loop_
_entity.id
_entity.type
_entity.pdbx_description
1 polymer ?
#
loop_
_entity_poly.entity_id
_entity_poly.type
_entity_poly.pdbx_seq_one_letter_code
_entity_poly.pdbx_strand_id
1 'polypeptide(L)'
;MNKFEIKTLYKNKLKLINEYNKFYYDRNKPKVSDKDYDELKKDILNLEKKYEFLKSKKSPSKIVGYKPSKNFKKALHRVPMLSLGNAFSEDDLVNFEKRILNFISKNNSFKISYSAEPKIDGISASLTYKNGNLVQGLSRGDGKEGEDITANILTIKDIPKKIIDKDFPEEIDIRGEVFIQNSDFQIFKEKFANPRNAASGSLRQK
;
A
#
# COMPACT_ATOMS: atom_id res chain seq x y z
N MET A 1 3.65 -25.32 23.51
CA MET A 1 4.02 -23.97 24.01
C MET A 1 2.94 -23.50 24.98
N ASN A 2 3.35 -22.99 26.12
CA ASN A 2 2.43 -22.37 27.07
C ASN A 2 2.04 -20.95 26.64
N LYS A 3 1.02 -20.35 27.31
CA LYS A 3 0.50 -19.01 26.95
C LYS A 3 1.55 -17.90 27.02
N PHE A 4 2.52 -18.01 27.91
CA PHE A 4 3.61 -17.05 28.08
C PHE A 4 4.58 -17.12 26.89
N GLU A 5 5.00 -18.33 26.51
CA GLU A 5 5.88 -18.58 25.36
C GLU A 5 5.26 -18.07 24.06
N ILE A 6 3.96 -18.33 23.85
CA ILE A 6 3.22 -17.86 22.66
C ILE A 6 3.19 -16.32 22.60
N LYS A 7 2.91 -15.65 23.74
CA LYS A 7 2.94 -14.18 23.81
C LYS A 7 4.33 -13.62 23.53
N THR A 8 5.38 -14.27 24.01
CA THR A 8 6.76 -13.85 23.80
C THR A 8 7.15 -14.00 22.33
N LEU A 9 6.86 -15.14 21.71
CA LEU A 9 7.06 -15.37 20.29
C LEU A 9 6.35 -14.31 19.43
N TYR A 10 5.09 -14.06 19.71
CA TYR A 10 4.29 -13.06 18.99
C TYR A 10 4.86 -11.65 19.16
N LYS A 11 5.25 -11.23 20.35
CA LYS A 11 5.90 -9.92 20.59
C LYS A 11 7.20 -9.77 19.82
N ASN A 12 8.01 -10.81 19.76
CA ASN A 12 9.27 -10.79 19.00
C ASN A 12 9.02 -10.64 17.50
N LYS A 13 8.03 -11.36 16.94
CA LYS A 13 7.62 -11.22 15.54
C LYS A 13 7.06 -9.83 15.25
N LEU A 14 6.26 -9.25 16.15
CA LEU A 14 5.77 -7.86 16.02
C LEU A 14 6.90 -6.83 16.06
N LYS A 15 7.90 -7.03 16.92
CA LYS A 15 9.08 -6.13 16.97
C LYS A 15 9.84 -6.20 15.66
N LEU A 16 10.06 -7.39 15.12
CA LEU A 16 10.79 -7.62 13.89
C LEU A 16 10.07 -6.99 12.68
N ILE A 17 8.77 -7.21 12.52
CA ILE A 17 8.02 -6.62 11.39
C ILE A 17 7.98 -5.09 11.48
N ASN A 18 7.91 -4.50 12.68
CA ASN A 18 7.98 -3.05 12.86
C ASN A 18 9.36 -2.50 12.50
N GLU A 19 10.44 -3.25 12.80
CA GLU A 19 11.79 -2.89 12.38
C GLU A 19 11.92 -2.91 10.86
N TYR A 20 11.43 -3.97 10.20
CA TYR A 20 11.42 -4.06 8.73
C TYR A 20 10.62 -2.93 8.08
N ASN A 21 9.45 -2.59 8.63
CA ASN A 21 8.67 -1.45 8.17
C ASN A 21 9.46 -0.14 8.26
N LYS A 22 10.18 0.10 9.36
CA LYS A 22 10.98 1.30 9.52
C LYS A 22 12.10 1.38 8.48
N PHE A 23 12.81 0.28 8.22
CA PHE A 23 13.86 0.26 7.22
C PHE A 23 13.32 0.42 5.80
N TYR A 24 12.19 -0.20 5.51
CA TYR A 24 11.53 -0.13 4.22
C TYR A 24 10.96 1.26 3.92
N TYR A 25 10.15 1.80 4.84
CA TYR A 25 9.41 3.04 4.59
C TYR A 25 10.17 4.31 4.96
N ASP A 26 10.99 4.32 6.01
CA ASP A 26 11.71 5.53 6.44
C ASP A 26 13.09 5.66 5.79
N ARG A 27 13.80 4.54 5.62
CA ARG A 27 15.19 4.54 5.17
C ARG A 27 15.37 4.16 3.72
N ASN A 28 14.32 3.68 3.04
CA ASN A 28 14.36 3.13 1.68
C ASN A 28 15.47 2.06 1.49
N LYS A 29 15.81 1.33 2.58
CA LYS A 29 16.83 0.27 2.63
C LYS A 29 16.21 -0.97 3.27
N PRO A 30 15.49 -1.82 2.49
CA PRO A 30 14.91 -3.05 3.03
C PRO A 30 15.99 -3.95 3.59
N LYS A 31 15.76 -4.53 4.77
CA LYS A 31 16.66 -5.49 5.44
C LYS A 31 16.45 -6.92 5.00
N VAL A 32 15.29 -7.20 4.41
CA VAL A 32 14.84 -8.53 4.00
C VAL A 32 14.16 -8.44 2.64
N SER A 33 14.05 -9.60 1.97
CA SER A 33 13.25 -9.69 0.74
C SER A 33 11.76 -9.52 1.04
N ASP A 34 10.99 -9.12 0.01
CA ASP A 34 9.52 -9.02 0.13
C ASP A 34 8.91 -10.37 0.52
N LYS A 35 9.49 -11.48 0.05
CA LYS A 35 9.08 -12.85 0.41
C LYS A 35 9.23 -13.10 1.91
N ASP A 36 10.40 -12.82 2.49
CA ASP A 36 10.65 -13.02 3.93
C ASP A 36 9.75 -12.12 4.79
N TYR A 37 9.49 -10.90 4.31
CA TYR A 37 8.55 -9.99 4.96
C TYR A 37 7.12 -10.55 4.97
N ASP A 38 6.66 -11.04 3.82
CA ASP A 38 5.31 -11.60 3.67
C ASP A 38 5.14 -12.90 4.46
N GLU A 39 6.16 -13.75 4.51
CA GLU A 39 6.17 -14.95 5.36
C GLU A 39 6.07 -14.58 6.85
N LEU A 40 6.85 -13.60 7.33
CA LEU A 40 6.74 -13.12 8.71
C LEU A 40 5.35 -12.56 9.02
N LYS A 41 4.78 -11.80 8.09
CA LYS A 41 3.42 -11.26 8.22
C LYS A 41 2.37 -12.37 8.28
N LYS A 42 2.48 -13.38 7.40
CA LYS A 42 1.60 -14.55 7.38
C LYS A 42 1.67 -15.31 8.70
N ASP A 43 2.85 -15.52 9.25
CA ASP A 43 3.06 -16.17 10.54
C ASP A 43 2.35 -15.42 11.70
N ILE A 44 2.48 -14.09 11.73
CA ILE A 44 1.80 -13.25 12.73
C ILE A 44 0.29 -13.40 12.62
N LEU A 45 -0.26 -13.34 11.39
CA LEU A 45 -1.69 -13.50 11.15
C LEU A 45 -2.20 -14.89 11.54
N ASN A 46 -1.42 -15.94 11.28
CA ASN A 46 -1.74 -17.32 11.68
C ASN A 46 -1.78 -17.47 13.20
N LEU A 47 -0.83 -16.84 13.92
CA LEU A 47 -0.84 -16.81 15.38
C LEU A 47 -2.07 -16.10 15.92
N GLU A 48 -2.48 -14.97 15.35
CA GLU A 48 -3.69 -14.24 15.74
C GLU A 48 -4.98 -15.01 15.45
N LYS A 49 -5.01 -15.76 14.33
CA LYS A 49 -6.14 -16.63 13.98
C LYS A 49 -6.25 -17.80 14.96
N LYS A 50 -5.12 -18.38 15.36
CA LYS A 50 -5.07 -19.54 16.26
C LYS A 50 -5.32 -19.15 17.72
N TYR A 51 -4.89 -17.96 18.15
CA TYR A 51 -4.92 -17.50 19.53
C TYR A 51 -5.57 -16.13 19.65
N GLU A 52 -6.87 -16.09 19.94
CA GLU A 52 -7.64 -14.83 20.03
C GLU A 52 -7.08 -13.81 21.02
N PHE A 53 -6.44 -14.27 22.11
CA PHE A 53 -5.83 -13.41 23.12
C PHE A 53 -4.61 -12.60 22.61
N LEU A 54 -4.12 -12.87 21.40
CA LEU A 54 -3.05 -12.12 20.76
C LEU A 54 -3.57 -10.93 19.93
N LYS A 55 -4.84 -10.93 19.54
CA LYS A 55 -5.43 -9.86 18.73
C LYS A 55 -5.29 -8.51 19.43
N SER A 56 -4.62 -7.56 18.77
CA SER A 56 -4.38 -6.22 19.31
C SER A 56 -4.61 -5.14 18.25
N LYS A 57 -4.73 -3.88 18.70
CA LYS A 57 -4.79 -2.71 17.77
C LYS A 57 -3.48 -2.49 17.01
N LYS A 58 -2.37 -3.09 17.47
CA LYS A 58 -1.04 -3.01 16.86
C LYS A 58 -0.77 -4.15 15.88
N SER A 59 -1.75 -4.98 15.59
CA SER A 59 -1.62 -6.08 14.64
C SER A 59 -1.36 -5.56 13.23
N PRO A 60 -0.42 -6.15 12.47
CA PRO A 60 -0.22 -5.86 11.05
C PRO A 60 -1.47 -6.07 10.19
N SER A 61 -2.45 -6.86 10.67
CA SER A 61 -3.74 -7.06 10.00
C SER A 61 -4.64 -5.81 10.03
N LYS A 62 -4.37 -4.89 10.96
CA LYS A 62 -5.15 -3.65 11.17
C LYS A 62 -4.43 -2.38 10.76
N ILE A 63 -3.16 -2.49 10.37
CA ILE A 63 -2.34 -1.35 9.96
C ILE A 63 -2.11 -1.44 8.47
N VAL A 64 -2.57 -0.44 7.74
CA VAL A 64 -2.30 -0.27 6.31
C VAL A 64 -1.19 0.77 6.15
N GLY A 65 -0.12 0.40 5.44
CA GLY A 65 1.00 1.30 5.20
C GLY A 65 1.85 1.60 6.45
N TYR A 66 2.51 2.74 6.46
CA TYR A 66 3.36 3.21 7.54
C TYR A 66 3.01 4.67 7.87
N LYS A 67 3.22 5.09 9.13
CA LYS A 67 2.93 6.47 9.53
C LYS A 67 3.71 7.44 8.66
N PRO A 68 3.06 8.48 8.10
CA PRO A 68 3.72 9.49 7.30
C PRO A 68 4.87 10.16 8.06
N SER A 69 5.93 10.53 7.35
CA SER A 69 7.09 11.20 7.95
C SER A 69 6.71 12.58 8.50
N LYS A 70 7.54 13.13 9.41
CA LYS A 70 7.31 14.47 9.95
C LYS A 70 7.76 15.60 9.00
N ASN A 71 8.37 15.25 7.86
CA ASN A 71 9.04 16.21 6.97
C ASN A 71 8.10 16.85 5.95
N PHE A 72 6.91 16.28 5.73
CA PHE A 72 5.90 16.77 4.80
C PHE A 72 4.64 17.19 5.55
N LYS A 73 3.91 18.16 4.98
CA LYS A 73 2.54 18.42 5.40
C LYS A 73 1.72 17.15 5.19
N LYS A 74 0.71 16.98 6.01
CA LYS A 74 -0.15 15.81 5.97
C LYS A 74 -1.58 16.25 5.70
N ALA A 75 -2.31 15.41 4.99
CA ALA A 75 -3.73 15.62 4.77
C ALA A 75 -4.48 14.29 4.83
N LEU A 76 -5.74 14.38 5.23
CA LEU A 76 -6.63 13.22 5.26
C LEU A 76 -7.08 12.87 3.85
N HIS A 77 -7.14 11.58 3.57
CA HIS A 77 -7.79 11.08 2.36
C HIS A 77 -9.30 11.27 2.48
N ARG A 78 -9.97 11.76 1.43
CA ARG A 78 -11.44 11.87 1.38
C ARG A 78 -12.11 10.51 1.53
N VAL A 79 -11.50 9.50 0.94
CA VAL A 79 -11.87 8.09 1.10
C VAL A 79 -10.62 7.31 1.46
N PRO A 80 -10.63 6.45 2.48
CA PRO A 80 -9.44 5.69 2.88
C PRO A 80 -8.81 4.90 1.73
N MET A 81 -7.47 4.88 1.68
CA MET A 81 -6.70 4.06 0.75
C MET A 81 -6.42 2.69 1.38
N LEU A 82 -7.15 1.69 0.93
CA LEU A 82 -7.03 0.32 1.44
C LEU A 82 -5.87 -0.43 0.78
N SER A 83 -5.45 -1.54 1.39
CA SER A 83 -4.52 -2.49 0.81
C SER A 83 -5.25 -3.60 0.08
N LEU A 84 -4.62 -4.14 -0.95
CA LEU A 84 -5.07 -5.37 -1.60
C LEU A 84 -4.71 -6.58 -0.73
N GLY A 85 -5.56 -7.60 -0.75
CA GLY A 85 -5.23 -8.91 -0.20
C GLY A 85 -4.26 -9.66 -1.11
N ASN A 86 -3.46 -10.55 -0.54
CA ASN A 86 -2.60 -11.45 -1.29
C ASN A 86 -3.29 -12.80 -1.47
N ALA A 87 -3.07 -13.45 -2.61
CA ALA A 87 -3.39 -14.85 -2.87
C ALA A 87 -2.09 -15.58 -3.22
N PHE A 88 -1.80 -16.67 -2.53
CA PHE A 88 -0.60 -17.49 -2.71
C PHE A 88 -0.93 -18.91 -3.18
N SER A 89 -2.21 -19.25 -3.23
CA SER A 89 -2.71 -20.56 -3.60
C SER A 89 -4.03 -20.44 -4.36
N GLU A 90 -4.41 -21.51 -5.05
CA GLU A 90 -5.72 -21.63 -5.69
C GLU A 90 -6.87 -21.51 -4.68
N ASP A 91 -6.71 -22.09 -3.49
CA ASP A 91 -7.69 -21.98 -2.41
C ASP A 91 -7.92 -20.53 -1.97
N ASP A 92 -6.88 -19.68 -1.99
CA ASP A 92 -7.02 -18.26 -1.69
C ASP A 92 -7.91 -17.54 -2.71
N LEU A 93 -7.81 -17.92 -4.00
CA LEU A 93 -8.66 -17.38 -5.07
C LEU A 93 -10.11 -17.87 -4.92
N VAL A 94 -10.31 -19.15 -4.66
CA VAL A 94 -11.65 -19.73 -4.40
C VAL A 94 -12.30 -19.03 -3.20
N ASN A 95 -11.55 -18.81 -2.14
CA ASN A 95 -12.03 -18.09 -0.95
C ASN A 95 -12.30 -16.61 -1.23
N PHE A 96 -11.53 -15.97 -2.12
CA PHE A 96 -11.78 -14.61 -2.57
C PHE A 96 -13.13 -14.52 -3.31
N GLU A 97 -13.38 -15.41 -4.25
CA GLU A 97 -14.64 -15.48 -4.99
C GLU A 97 -15.84 -15.71 -4.07
N LYS A 98 -15.74 -16.67 -3.14
CA LYS A 98 -16.78 -16.90 -2.12
C LYS A 98 -17.09 -15.65 -1.30
N ARG A 99 -16.08 -14.88 -0.92
CA ARG A 99 -16.28 -13.62 -0.18
C ARG A 99 -17.03 -12.58 -1.01
N ILE A 100 -16.73 -12.47 -2.32
CA ILE A 100 -17.46 -11.58 -3.22
C ILE A 100 -18.92 -12.01 -3.31
N LEU A 101 -19.19 -13.29 -3.59
CA LEU A 101 -20.54 -13.81 -3.70
C LEU A 101 -21.36 -13.58 -2.43
N ASN A 102 -20.76 -13.81 -1.27
CA ASN A 102 -21.40 -13.55 0.02
C ASN A 102 -21.69 -12.05 0.24
N PHE A 103 -20.76 -11.18 -0.16
CA PHE A 103 -20.93 -9.73 -0.01
C PHE A 103 -22.07 -9.19 -0.88
N ILE A 104 -22.19 -9.68 -2.12
CA ILE A 104 -23.27 -9.27 -3.03
C ILE A 104 -24.55 -10.10 -2.84
N SER A 105 -24.59 -10.97 -1.82
CA SER A 105 -25.75 -11.84 -1.51
C SER A 105 -26.21 -12.69 -2.70
N LYS A 106 -25.27 -13.18 -3.52
CA LYS A 106 -25.52 -14.05 -4.66
C LYS A 106 -25.12 -15.49 -4.37
N ASN A 107 -25.79 -16.42 -5.04
CA ASN A 107 -25.46 -17.83 -4.97
C ASN A 107 -24.27 -18.20 -5.90
N ASN A 108 -23.76 -19.41 -5.76
CA ASN A 108 -22.61 -19.90 -6.54
C ASN A 108 -22.86 -20.01 -8.06
N SER A 109 -24.12 -19.86 -8.53
CA SER A 109 -24.45 -19.85 -9.95
C SER A 109 -24.20 -18.48 -10.60
N PHE A 110 -24.01 -17.41 -9.82
CA PHE A 110 -23.68 -16.10 -10.35
C PHE A 110 -22.25 -16.10 -10.90
N LYS A 111 -22.10 -15.83 -12.19
CA LYS A 111 -20.78 -15.74 -12.84
C LYS A 111 -20.16 -14.38 -12.59
N ILE A 112 -18.94 -14.39 -12.04
CA ILE A 112 -18.12 -13.19 -11.84
C ILE A 112 -17.17 -13.08 -13.04
N SER A 113 -17.06 -11.89 -13.62
CA SER A 113 -16.03 -11.57 -14.61
C SER A 113 -14.87 -10.87 -13.92
N TYR A 114 -13.65 -11.24 -14.26
CA TYR A 114 -12.42 -10.66 -13.71
C TYR A 114 -11.61 -10.00 -14.81
N SER A 115 -11.02 -8.84 -14.49
CA SER A 115 -9.90 -8.27 -15.23
C SER A 115 -8.61 -8.60 -14.49
N ALA A 116 -7.66 -9.20 -15.20
CA ALA A 116 -6.34 -9.52 -14.65
C ALA A 116 -5.33 -8.50 -15.20
N GLU A 117 -4.66 -7.81 -14.30
CA GLU A 117 -3.73 -6.73 -14.63
C GLU A 117 -2.40 -6.90 -13.88
N PRO A 118 -1.26 -6.49 -14.45
CA PRO A 118 0.00 -6.43 -13.73
C PRO A 118 -0.13 -5.53 -12.51
N LYS A 119 0.30 -6.02 -11.34
CA LYS A 119 0.40 -5.19 -10.14
C LYS A 119 1.72 -4.43 -10.19
N ILE A 120 1.64 -3.18 -10.60
CA ILE A 120 2.83 -2.30 -10.69
C ILE A 120 3.43 -2.10 -9.29
N ASP A 121 4.75 -2.22 -9.20
CA ASP A 121 5.52 -2.00 -7.97
C ASP A 121 6.08 -0.59 -7.94
N GLY A 122 5.36 0.31 -7.31
CA GLY A 122 5.68 1.72 -7.18
C GLY A 122 5.17 2.32 -5.87
N ILE A 123 4.82 3.59 -5.89
CA ILE A 123 4.30 4.34 -4.76
C ILE A 123 2.89 4.80 -5.07
N SER A 124 1.94 4.33 -4.28
CA SER A 124 0.54 4.72 -4.44
C SER A 124 0.36 6.21 -4.17
N ALA A 125 -0.37 6.87 -5.06
CA ALA A 125 -0.72 8.28 -4.95
C ALA A 125 -2.22 8.47 -5.16
N SER A 126 -2.79 9.46 -4.46
CA SER A 126 -4.14 9.96 -4.67
C SER A 126 -4.03 11.39 -5.19
N LEU A 127 -4.59 11.63 -6.38
CA LEU A 127 -4.56 12.91 -7.07
C LEU A 127 -5.95 13.53 -7.04
N THR A 128 -6.11 14.69 -6.42
CA THR A 128 -7.38 15.41 -6.37
C THR A 128 -7.41 16.47 -7.47
N TYR A 129 -8.40 16.37 -8.33
CA TYR A 129 -8.71 17.39 -9.32
C TYR A 129 -9.99 18.14 -8.92
N LYS A 130 -9.95 19.48 -9.08
CA LYS A 130 -11.10 20.36 -8.92
C LYS A 130 -11.27 21.21 -10.18
N ASN A 131 -12.44 21.17 -10.77
CA ASN A 131 -12.73 21.87 -12.02
C ASN A 131 -11.67 21.59 -13.10
N GLY A 132 -11.25 20.33 -13.20
CA GLY A 132 -10.23 19.85 -14.11
C GLY A 132 -8.78 20.19 -13.71
N ASN A 133 -8.52 20.98 -12.68
CA ASN A 133 -7.17 21.33 -12.26
C ASN A 133 -6.67 20.38 -11.16
N LEU A 134 -5.43 19.91 -11.27
CA LEU A 134 -4.76 19.15 -10.21
C LEU A 134 -4.44 20.08 -9.05
N VAL A 135 -5.11 19.88 -7.92
CA VAL A 135 -4.98 20.74 -6.73
C VAL A 135 -4.21 20.07 -5.59
N GLN A 136 -4.19 18.74 -5.55
CA GLN A 136 -3.51 18.00 -4.48
C GLN A 136 -3.02 16.64 -4.96
N GLY A 137 -1.84 16.23 -4.47
CA GLY A 137 -1.30 14.88 -4.59
C GLY A 137 -0.89 14.37 -3.21
N LEU A 138 -1.44 13.24 -2.78
CA LEU A 138 -1.13 12.63 -1.49
C LEU A 138 -0.52 11.25 -1.69
N SER A 139 0.53 10.93 -0.91
CA SER A 139 0.97 9.55 -0.76
C SER A 139 -0.05 8.73 0.02
N ARG A 140 -0.01 7.39 -0.04
CA ARG A 140 -0.94 6.55 0.71
C ARG A 140 -0.85 6.76 2.22
N GLY A 141 0.37 6.95 2.76
CA GLY A 141 0.60 7.03 4.19
C GLY A 141 0.11 5.78 4.93
N ASP A 142 -0.67 5.97 5.98
CA ASP A 142 -1.32 4.88 6.74
C ASP A 142 -2.70 4.48 6.19
N GLY A 143 -3.08 5.04 5.04
CA GLY A 143 -4.36 4.82 4.35
C GLY A 143 -5.46 5.79 4.77
N LYS A 144 -5.32 6.49 5.89
CA LYS A 144 -6.23 7.54 6.35
C LYS A 144 -5.64 8.93 6.12
N GLU A 145 -4.36 9.07 6.39
CA GLU A 145 -3.59 10.31 6.25
C GLU A 145 -2.37 10.04 5.37
N GLY A 146 -2.15 10.89 4.35
CA GLY A 146 -1.01 10.83 3.45
C GLY A 146 -0.10 12.06 3.58
N GLU A 147 1.12 11.96 3.06
CA GLU A 147 2.04 13.08 2.90
C GLU A 147 1.61 13.90 1.68
N ASP A 148 1.59 15.23 1.81
CA ASP A 148 1.36 16.11 0.68
C ASP A 148 2.62 16.15 -0.21
N ILE A 149 2.50 15.51 -1.35
CA ILE A 149 3.55 15.41 -2.38
C ILE A 149 3.17 16.17 -3.66
N THR A 150 2.25 17.11 -3.56
CA THR A 150 1.69 17.85 -4.70
C THR A 150 2.79 18.47 -5.56
N ALA A 151 3.78 19.14 -4.92
CA ALA A 151 4.87 19.77 -5.66
C ALA A 151 5.68 18.78 -6.50
N ASN A 152 5.94 17.58 -5.96
CA ASN A 152 6.68 16.54 -6.67
C ASN A 152 5.81 15.90 -7.78
N ILE A 153 4.56 15.66 -7.54
CA ILE A 153 3.60 15.16 -8.54
C ILE A 153 3.51 16.10 -9.74
N LEU A 154 3.49 17.40 -9.52
CA LEU A 154 3.45 18.41 -10.59
C LEU A 154 4.68 18.40 -11.51
N THR A 155 5.79 17.76 -11.11
CA THR A 155 6.98 17.60 -11.95
C THR A 155 6.87 16.41 -12.91
N ILE A 156 5.93 15.49 -12.69
CA ILE A 156 5.76 14.30 -13.53
C ILE A 156 5.01 14.71 -14.80
N LYS A 157 5.65 14.51 -15.95
CA LYS A 157 5.12 14.96 -17.26
C LYS A 157 3.86 14.20 -17.67
N ASP A 158 3.78 12.92 -17.33
CA ASP A 158 2.66 12.04 -17.70
C ASP A 158 1.39 12.31 -16.90
N ILE A 159 1.47 13.12 -15.83
CA ILE A 159 0.31 13.50 -15.02
C ILE A 159 -0.23 14.84 -15.55
N PRO A 160 -1.47 14.86 -16.09
CA PRO A 160 -2.10 16.09 -16.56
C PRO A 160 -2.28 17.07 -15.38
N LYS A 161 -1.76 18.29 -15.56
CA LYS A 161 -1.99 19.38 -14.57
C LYS A 161 -3.39 19.97 -14.71
N LYS A 162 -3.96 19.85 -15.91
CA LYS A 162 -5.31 20.31 -16.23
C LYS A 162 -5.97 19.33 -17.21
N ILE A 163 -7.19 18.98 -16.93
CA ILE A 163 -8.06 18.18 -17.79
C ILE A 163 -9.15 19.11 -18.32
N ILE A 164 -9.34 19.11 -19.63
CA ILE A 164 -10.34 19.93 -20.32
C ILE A 164 -11.32 18.96 -20.94
N ASP A 165 -12.37 18.65 -20.18
CA ASP A 165 -13.46 17.79 -20.61
C ASP A 165 -14.77 18.33 -20.01
N LYS A 166 -15.82 18.43 -20.82
CA LYS A 166 -17.12 18.97 -20.39
C LYS A 166 -17.84 18.05 -19.38
N ASP A 167 -17.58 16.75 -19.50
CA ASP A 167 -18.18 15.73 -18.64
C ASP A 167 -17.31 15.36 -17.44
N PHE A 168 -16.18 16.07 -17.27
CA PHE A 168 -15.29 15.82 -16.14
C PHE A 168 -15.93 16.32 -14.83
N PRO A 169 -15.95 15.49 -13.77
CA PRO A 169 -16.55 15.87 -12.50
C PRO A 169 -15.93 17.14 -11.90
N GLU A 170 -16.76 17.95 -11.21
CA GLU A 170 -16.29 19.15 -10.50
C GLU A 170 -15.15 18.83 -9.52
N GLU A 171 -15.25 17.68 -8.82
CA GLU A 171 -14.20 17.20 -7.92
C GLU A 171 -14.08 15.68 -8.00
N ILE A 172 -12.86 15.19 -8.23
CA ILE A 172 -12.55 13.75 -8.31
C ILE A 172 -11.18 13.44 -7.71
N ASP A 173 -11.08 12.27 -7.06
CA ASP A 173 -9.81 11.68 -6.67
C ASP A 173 -9.46 10.53 -7.63
N ILE A 174 -8.33 10.67 -8.30
CA ILE A 174 -7.76 9.62 -9.17
C ILE A 174 -6.62 8.95 -8.41
N ARG A 175 -6.70 7.63 -8.26
CA ARG A 175 -5.68 6.83 -7.58
C ARG A 175 -4.85 6.07 -8.60
N GLY A 176 -3.56 6.07 -8.37
CA GLY A 176 -2.61 5.39 -9.26
C GLY A 176 -1.33 5.02 -8.54
N GLU A 177 -0.40 4.53 -9.31
CA GLU A 177 0.92 4.11 -8.83
C GLU A 177 1.99 4.90 -9.57
N VAL A 178 2.84 5.62 -8.83
CA VAL A 178 4.02 6.30 -9.37
C VAL A 178 5.18 5.33 -9.34
N PHE A 179 5.78 5.06 -10.48
CA PHE A 179 6.83 4.07 -10.62
C PHE A 179 7.94 4.55 -11.55
N ILE A 180 9.09 3.89 -11.48
CA ILE A 180 10.20 4.06 -12.40
C ILE A 180 10.33 2.77 -13.20
N GLN A 181 10.41 2.88 -14.53
CA GLN A 181 10.61 1.72 -15.38
C GLN A 181 11.98 1.08 -15.13
N ASN A 182 12.09 -0.24 -15.29
CA ASN A 182 13.34 -0.97 -15.06
C ASN A 182 14.48 -0.47 -15.96
N SER A 183 14.19 -0.04 -17.19
CA SER A 183 15.14 0.60 -18.10
C SER A 183 15.75 1.87 -17.49
N ASP A 184 14.89 2.73 -16.94
CA ASP A 184 15.30 4.03 -16.41
C ASP A 184 15.97 3.90 -15.04
N PHE A 185 15.63 2.84 -14.28
CA PHE A 185 16.23 2.56 -12.99
C PHE A 185 17.75 2.30 -13.08
N GLN A 186 18.27 1.89 -14.23
CA GLN A 186 19.71 1.65 -14.42
C GLN A 186 20.58 2.86 -14.02
N ILE A 187 20.05 4.08 -14.17
CA ILE A 187 20.73 5.33 -13.80
C ILE A 187 20.81 5.49 -12.27
N PHE A 188 19.90 4.85 -11.54
CA PHE A 188 19.75 5.02 -10.08
C PHE A 188 20.22 3.82 -9.25
N LYS A 189 20.63 2.72 -9.90
CA LYS A 189 20.94 1.44 -9.24
C LYS A 189 22.02 1.52 -8.16
N GLU A 190 22.94 2.48 -8.24
CA GLU A 190 23.97 2.67 -7.20
C GLU A 190 23.45 3.41 -5.97
N LYS A 191 22.34 4.16 -6.10
CA LYS A 191 21.77 4.98 -5.03
C LYS A 191 20.60 4.31 -4.33
N PHE A 192 19.87 3.46 -5.04
CA PHE A 192 18.63 2.85 -4.55
C PHE A 192 18.64 1.33 -4.78
N ALA A 193 18.05 0.59 -3.84
CA ALA A 193 18.02 -0.87 -3.87
C ALA A 193 17.12 -1.43 -5.00
N ASN A 194 16.07 -0.71 -5.38
CA ASN A 194 15.12 -1.11 -6.42
C ASN A 194 14.36 0.10 -7.00
N PRO A 195 13.64 -0.06 -8.13
CA PRO A 195 12.86 1.01 -8.77
C PRO A 195 11.84 1.67 -7.85
N ARG A 196 11.17 0.89 -7.00
CA ARG A 196 10.18 1.40 -6.03
C ARG A 196 10.84 2.34 -5.02
N ASN A 197 12.01 1.98 -4.49
CA ASN A 197 12.74 2.84 -3.55
C ASN A 197 13.25 4.12 -4.22
N ALA A 198 13.62 4.05 -5.50
CA ALA A 198 13.98 5.23 -6.28
C ALA A 198 12.77 6.15 -6.49
N ALA A 199 11.60 5.61 -6.84
CA ALA A 199 10.36 6.37 -6.96
C ALA A 199 9.98 7.04 -5.62
N SER A 200 10.05 6.28 -4.50
CA SER A 200 9.79 6.80 -3.15
C SER A 200 10.74 7.93 -2.77
N GLY A 201 12.03 7.76 -3.03
CA GLY A 201 13.05 8.77 -2.77
C GLY A 201 12.82 10.04 -3.59
N SER A 202 12.46 9.91 -4.86
CA SER A 202 12.17 11.03 -5.77
C SER A 202 10.94 11.82 -5.33
N LEU A 203 9.85 11.13 -4.95
CA LEU A 203 8.62 11.78 -4.47
C LEU A 203 8.77 12.47 -3.11
N ARG A 204 9.83 12.19 -2.37
CA ARG A 204 10.10 12.78 -1.04
C ARG A 204 11.27 13.75 -1.04
N GLN A 205 11.72 14.20 -2.19
CA GLN A 205 12.69 15.31 -2.30
C GLN A 205 12.00 16.64 -2.00
N LYS A 206 12.72 17.51 -1.29
CA LYS A 206 12.31 18.88 -1.00
C LYS A 206 12.91 19.84 -2.02
#